data_517c72724d47c124dc2db65665ca4b25
#
_entry.id   517c72724d47c124dc2db65665ca4b25
#
_cell.length_a   1.000
_cell.length_b   1.000
_cell.length_c   1.000
_cell.angle_alpha   90.00
_cell.angle_beta   90.00
_cell.angle_gamma   90.00
#
_symmetry.space_group_name_H-M   'P 1'
#
loop_
_entity.id
_entity.type
_entity.pdbx_description
1 polymer ?
#
loop_
_entity_poly.entity_id
_entity_poly.type
_entity_poly.pdbx_seq_one_letter_code
_entity_poly.pdbx_strand_id
1 'polypeptide(L)'
;VALLFYYTQFCGFFPMVQSIFTFPRDREMIIKERSFYMYRLSSYIIANNLDDLPLQLTLPTLFVTVTYWMGGLKANASIFFRTLAVALLYSLVSQGFGLAIGALLINNQKVAVIVGNVVLTLFLLVNGFFVRNTPAFVSWIKYLSHGYYSYKLLLGSQFNGYDTYHCGPNVTCSVVNYPTIKHVGIDKQGLSVAALVAMLVGYRLIAYFALRIGTKLN
;
A
#
# COMPACT_ATOMS: atom_id res chain seq x y z
N VAL A 1 1.64 2.38 -18.02
CA VAL A 1 2.46 1.56 -17.12
C VAL A 1 3.14 2.44 -16.08
N ALA A 2 3.92 3.46 -16.45
CA ALA A 2 4.61 4.36 -15.51
C ALA A 2 3.66 5.12 -14.58
N LEU A 3 2.53 5.63 -15.07
CA LEU A 3 1.53 6.33 -14.26
C LEU A 3 0.94 5.41 -13.18
N LEU A 4 0.67 4.15 -13.50
CA LEU A 4 0.16 3.16 -12.54
C LEU A 4 1.20 2.82 -11.46
N PHE A 5 2.48 2.81 -11.83
CA PHE A 5 3.56 2.72 -10.86
C PHE A 5 3.60 3.94 -9.93
N TYR A 6 3.39 5.15 -10.48
CA TYR A 6 3.31 6.36 -9.68
C TYR A 6 2.13 6.35 -8.69
N TYR A 7 0.99 5.72 -9.04
CA TYR A 7 -0.09 5.48 -8.10
C TYR A 7 0.35 4.63 -6.91
N THR A 8 1.11 3.57 -7.14
CA THR A 8 1.63 2.76 -6.03
C THR A 8 2.62 3.53 -5.16
N GLN A 9 3.43 4.41 -5.76
CA GLN A 9 4.34 5.26 -4.99
C GLN A 9 3.58 6.23 -4.09
N PHE A 10 2.64 6.98 -4.66
CA PHE A 10 1.90 8.02 -3.93
C PHE A 10 0.99 7.42 -2.85
N CYS A 11 0.13 6.47 -3.23
CA CYS A 11 -0.81 5.82 -2.31
C CYS A 11 -0.12 4.93 -1.26
N GLY A 12 1.14 4.56 -1.46
CA GLY A 12 1.94 3.84 -0.47
C GLY A 12 2.62 4.76 0.52
N PHE A 13 3.29 5.80 0.03
CA PHE A 13 4.15 6.67 0.82
C PHE A 13 3.37 7.54 1.82
N PHE A 14 2.38 8.29 1.33
CA PHE A 14 1.66 9.27 2.17
C PHE A 14 0.92 8.64 3.35
N PRO A 15 0.07 7.61 3.17
CA PRO A 15 -0.63 6.98 4.29
C PRO A 15 0.33 6.32 5.29
N MET A 16 1.43 5.73 4.81
CA MET A 16 2.44 5.13 5.67
C MET A 16 3.09 6.16 6.59
N VAL A 17 3.62 7.26 6.02
CA VAL A 17 4.32 8.29 6.80
C VAL A 17 3.38 8.92 7.82
N GLN A 18 2.16 9.28 7.42
CA GLN A 18 1.17 9.85 8.31
C GLN A 18 0.88 8.92 9.50
N SER A 19 0.70 7.63 9.24
CA SER A 19 0.34 6.64 10.25
C SER A 19 1.48 6.30 11.20
N ILE A 20 2.74 6.44 10.80
CA ILE A 20 3.89 6.26 11.71
C ILE A 20 3.84 7.24 12.88
N PHE A 21 3.34 8.46 12.67
CA PHE A 21 3.28 9.48 13.72
C PHE A 21 2.09 9.36 14.66
N THR A 22 1.11 8.54 14.35
CA THR A 22 -0.13 8.42 15.13
C THR A 22 0.14 7.98 16.57
N PHE A 23 0.73 6.79 16.77
CA PHE A 23 0.94 6.26 18.12
C PHE A 23 1.99 7.00 18.95
N PRO A 24 3.13 7.42 18.42
CA PRO A 24 4.08 8.21 19.18
C PRO A 24 3.51 9.56 19.66
N ARG A 25 2.63 10.17 18.87
CA ARG A 25 1.98 11.44 19.22
C ARG A 25 1.06 11.28 20.44
N ASP A 26 0.30 10.20 20.48
CA ASP A 26 -0.71 9.97 21.50
C ASP A 26 -0.19 9.12 22.67
N ARG A 27 1.11 8.75 22.66
CA ARG A 27 1.69 7.84 23.64
C ARG A 27 1.47 8.25 25.09
N GLU A 28 1.73 9.51 25.43
CA GLU A 28 1.60 10.00 26.81
C GLU A 28 0.17 9.95 27.29
N MET A 29 -0.78 10.27 26.41
CA MET A 29 -2.21 10.20 26.67
C MET A 29 -2.64 8.74 26.89
N ILE A 30 -2.24 7.83 26.03
CA ILE A 30 -2.55 6.39 26.14
C ILE A 30 -2.06 5.82 27.47
N ILE A 31 -0.85 6.15 27.88
CA ILE A 31 -0.26 5.65 29.14
C ILE A 31 -1.04 6.19 30.34
N LYS A 32 -1.36 7.49 30.39
CA LYS A 32 -2.12 8.12 31.48
C LYS A 32 -3.53 7.54 31.58
N GLU A 33 -4.29 7.51 30.49
CA GLU A 33 -5.66 7.05 30.47
C GLU A 33 -5.80 5.55 30.77
N ARG A 34 -4.82 4.77 30.35
CA ARG A 34 -4.75 3.34 30.66
C ARG A 34 -4.44 3.07 32.13
N SER A 35 -3.62 3.89 32.80
CA SER A 35 -3.36 3.78 34.23
C SER A 35 -4.62 4.01 35.07
N PHE A 36 -5.59 4.78 34.55
CA PHE A 36 -6.89 5.02 35.17
C PHE A 36 -7.99 4.03 34.73
N TYR A 37 -7.66 2.97 33.95
CA TYR A 37 -8.61 1.96 33.45
C TYR A 37 -9.82 2.53 32.68
N MET A 38 -9.68 3.70 32.04
CA MET A 38 -10.80 4.40 31.39
C MET A 38 -11.40 3.64 30.20
N TYR A 39 -10.56 2.95 29.41
CA TYR A 39 -11.01 2.16 28.25
C TYR A 39 -10.06 1.01 27.88
N ARG A 40 -10.58 0.10 27.04
CA ARG A 40 -9.79 -1.00 26.49
C ARG A 40 -8.93 -0.53 25.32
N LEU A 41 -7.68 -1.00 25.21
CA LEU A 41 -6.77 -0.67 24.11
C LEU A 41 -7.37 -0.95 22.72
N SER A 42 -8.19 -2.00 22.60
CA SER A 42 -8.88 -2.32 21.34
C SER A 42 -9.85 -1.22 20.90
N SER A 43 -10.59 -0.64 21.84
CA SER A 43 -11.54 0.46 21.54
C SER A 43 -10.82 1.72 21.06
N TYR A 44 -9.68 2.04 21.69
CA TYR A 44 -8.83 3.15 21.25
C TYR A 44 -8.34 2.96 19.81
N ILE A 45 -7.77 1.79 19.48
CA ILE A 45 -7.24 1.53 18.15
C ILE A 45 -8.34 1.59 17.09
N ILE A 46 -9.53 1.07 17.38
CA ILE A 46 -10.66 1.13 16.43
C ILE A 46 -11.11 2.58 16.24
N ALA A 47 -11.26 3.35 17.30
CA ALA A 47 -11.66 4.75 17.22
C ALA A 47 -10.68 5.59 16.42
N ASN A 48 -9.39 5.46 16.71
CA ASN A 48 -8.33 6.17 15.98
C ASN A 48 -8.25 5.79 14.50
N ASN A 49 -8.42 4.50 14.18
CA ASN A 49 -8.49 4.07 12.78
C ASN A 49 -9.70 4.64 12.03
N LEU A 50 -10.84 4.84 12.72
CA LEU A 50 -12.04 5.42 12.12
C LEU A 50 -11.90 6.94 11.92
N ASP A 51 -11.24 7.62 12.85
CA ASP A 51 -10.98 9.06 12.74
C ASP A 51 -10.06 9.40 11.56
N ASP A 52 -9.03 8.61 11.33
CA ASP A 52 -8.11 8.79 10.21
C ASP A 52 -8.70 8.43 8.83
N LEU A 53 -9.74 7.58 8.76
CA LEU A 53 -10.31 7.07 7.51
C LEU A 53 -10.74 8.16 6.51
N PRO A 54 -11.49 9.23 6.90
CA PRO A 54 -11.97 10.22 5.95
C PRO A 54 -10.82 10.89 5.18
N LEU A 55 -9.78 11.30 5.89
CA LEU A 55 -8.62 11.97 5.30
C LEU A 55 -7.84 11.02 4.36
N GLN A 56 -7.66 9.77 4.78
CA GLN A 56 -6.92 8.76 4.03
C GLN A 56 -7.66 8.26 2.79
N LEU A 57 -8.98 8.35 2.76
CA LEU A 57 -9.75 8.04 1.55
C LEU A 57 -9.85 9.24 0.63
N THR A 58 -9.94 10.46 1.16
CA THR A 58 -10.10 11.69 0.35
C THR A 58 -8.87 12.00 -0.48
N LEU A 59 -7.66 11.97 0.11
CA LEU A 59 -6.42 12.30 -0.59
C LEU A 59 -6.15 11.38 -1.80
N PRO A 60 -6.13 10.04 -1.66
CA PRO A 60 -5.95 9.16 -2.81
C PRO A 60 -7.07 9.28 -3.84
N THR A 61 -8.31 9.51 -3.41
CA THR A 61 -9.44 9.69 -4.33
C THR A 61 -9.25 10.91 -5.22
N LEU A 62 -8.92 12.06 -4.63
CA LEU A 62 -8.64 13.29 -5.38
C LEU A 62 -7.44 13.10 -6.32
N PHE A 63 -6.35 12.52 -5.81
CA PHE A 63 -5.16 12.28 -6.60
C PHE A 63 -5.43 11.37 -7.80
N VAL A 64 -6.06 10.20 -7.58
CA VAL A 64 -6.39 9.27 -8.65
C VAL A 64 -7.37 9.89 -9.63
N THR A 65 -8.40 10.62 -9.17
CA THR A 65 -9.40 11.23 -10.06
C THR A 65 -8.75 12.25 -11.00
N VAL A 66 -7.95 13.17 -10.46
CA VAL A 66 -7.29 14.19 -11.28
C VAL A 66 -6.30 13.56 -12.25
N THR A 67 -5.42 12.70 -11.78
CA THR A 67 -4.36 12.13 -12.61
C THR A 67 -4.87 11.07 -13.60
N TYR A 68 -6.01 10.42 -13.33
CA TYR A 68 -6.63 9.46 -14.25
C TYR A 68 -7.06 10.14 -15.54
N TRP A 69 -7.76 11.26 -15.43
CA TRP A 69 -8.25 12.02 -16.59
C TRP A 69 -7.13 12.77 -17.29
N MET A 70 -6.21 13.37 -16.56
CA MET A 70 -5.04 14.05 -17.15
C MET A 70 -4.07 13.08 -17.83
N GLY A 71 -3.94 11.86 -17.32
CA GLY A 71 -3.03 10.85 -17.83
C GLY A 71 -3.54 10.08 -19.06
N GLY A 72 -4.74 10.38 -19.53
CA GLY A 72 -5.33 9.73 -20.73
C GLY A 72 -5.51 8.22 -20.58
N LEU A 73 -5.85 7.74 -19.38
CA LEU A 73 -6.19 6.34 -19.16
C LEU A 73 -7.53 6.00 -19.83
N LYS A 74 -7.87 4.71 -19.96
CA LYS A 74 -9.08 4.27 -20.64
C LYS A 74 -10.31 4.94 -20.05
N ALA A 75 -11.02 5.77 -20.83
CA ALA A 75 -12.21 6.52 -20.43
C ALA A 75 -13.43 5.61 -20.28
N ASN A 76 -13.39 4.69 -19.32
CA ASN A 76 -14.47 3.77 -18.99
C ASN A 76 -14.73 3.82 -17.48
N ALA A 77 -15.96 4.13 -17.07
CA ALA A 77 -16.33 4.27 -15.65
C ALA A 77 -16.05 3.00 -14.83
N SER A 78 -16.30 1.81 -15.39
CA SER A 78 -16.02 0.55 -14.68
C SER A 78 -14.53 0.37 -14.40
N ILE A 79 -13.67 0.72 -15.35
CA ILE A 79 -12.21 0.64 -15.20
C ILE A 79 -11.73 1.68 -14.18
N PHE A 80 -12.27 2.89 -14.23
CA PHE A 80 -11.98 3.96 -13.27
C PHE A 80 -12.29 3.53 -11.83
N PHE A 81 -13.51 3.05 -11.56
CA PHE A 81 -13.90 2.63 -10.22
C PHE A 81 -13.09 1.44 -9.73
N ARG A 82 -12.72 0.51 -10.61
CA ARG A 82 -11.83 -0.61 -10.27
C ARG A 82 -10.43 -0.11 -9.89
N THR A 83 -9.86 0.80 -10.66
CA THR A 83 -8.55 1.41 -10.37
C THR A 83 -8.58 2.19 -9.06
N LEU A 84 -9.64 2.96 -8.83
CA LEU A 84 -9.86 3.70 -7.59
C LEU A 84 -9.96 2.76 -6.38
N ALA A 85 -10.76 1.70 -6.47
CA ALA A 85 -10.92 0.71 -5.40
C ALA A 85 -9.59 0.04 -5.03
N VAL A 86 -8.77 -0.32 -6.03
CA VAL A 86 -7.43 -0.88 -5.80
C VAL A 86 -6.51 0.14 -5.11
N ALA A 87 -6.53 1.40 -5.54
CA ALA A 87 -5.71 2.46 -4.94
C ALA A 87 -6.11 2.72 -3.48
N LEU A 88 -7.42 2.75 -3.18
CA LEU A 88 -7.93 2.91 -1.82
C LEU A 88 -7.57 1.72 -0.92
N LEU A 89 -7.76 0.48 -1.41
CA LEU A 89 -7.36 -0.71 -0.68
C LEU A 89 -5.86 -0.69 -0.36
N TYR A 90 -5.04 -0.32 -1.33
CA TYR A 90 -3.60 -0.21 -1.15
C TYR A 90 -3.21 0.86 -0.13
N SER A 91 -3.87 2.02 -0.15
CA SER A 91 -3.66 3.09 0.84
C SER A 91 -3.94 2.61 2.27
N LEU A 92 -5.04 1.84 2.47
CA LEU A 92 -5.37 1.25 3.76
C LEU A 92 -4.35 0.21 4.23
N VAL A 93 -3.81 -0.59 3.31
CA VAL A 93 -2.73 -1.56 3.64
C VAL A 93 -1.46 -0.83 4.04
N SER A 94 -1.07 0.22 3.31
CA SER A 94 0.11 1.05 3.62
C SER A 94 -0.04 1.82 4.93
N GLN A 95 -1.24 2.28 5.26
CA GLN A 95 -1.57 2.82 6.57
C GLN A 95 -1.32 1.78 7.67
N GLY A 96 -1.88 0.57 7.52
CA GLY A 96 -1.66 -0.52 8.48
C GLY A 96 -0.18 -0.84 8.70
N PHE A 97 0.61 -0.82 7.62
CA PHE A 97 2.06 -0.99 7.67
C PHE A 97 2.74 0.14 8.45
N GLY A 98 2.37 1.40 8.21
CA GLY A 98 2.86 2.56 8.96
C GLY A 98 2.53 2.48 10.45
N LEU A 99 1.29 2.10 10.80
CA LEU A 99 0.87 1.86 12.18
C LEU A 99 1.70 0.76 12.86
N ALA A 100 1.98 -0.34 12.16
CA ALA A 100 2.80 -1.42 12.69
C ALA A 100 4.23 -0.96 13.02
N ILE A 101 4.87 -0.21 12.11
CA ILE A 101 6.22 0.34 12.35
C ILE A 101 6.19 1.38 13.47
N GLY A 102 5.21 2.29 13.49
CA GLY A 102 5.04 3.30 14.53
C GLY A 102 4.85 2.69 15.92
N ALA A 103 4.11 1.58 16.01
CA ALA A 103 3.90 0.84 17.25
C ALA A 103 5.17 0.10 17.73
N LEU A 104 5.93 -0.50 16.79
CA LEU A 104 7.16 -1.22 17.11
C LEU A 104 8.29 -0.27 17.56
N LEU A 105 8.38 0.90 16.95
CA LEU A 105 9.43 1.90 17.20
C LEU A 105 8.90 3.15 17.92
N ILE A 106 7.96 2.96 18.83
CA ILE A 106 7.23 4.02 19.53
C ILE A 106 8.14 5.01 20.28
N ASN A 107 9.34 4.57 20.66
CA ASN A 107 10.30 5.40 21.41
C ASN A 107 11.10 6.35 20.50
N ASN A 108 11.28 6.02 19.21
CA ASN A 108 12.13 6.74 18.27
C ASN A 108 11.45 7.00 16.93
N GLN A 109 10.61 8.04 16.87
CA GLN A 109 9.87 8.43 15.65
C GLN A 109 10.76 8.60 14.41
N LYS A 110 11.92 9.25 14.57
CA LYS A 110 12.88 9.45 13.47
C LYS A 110 13.34 8.15 12.85
N VAL A 111 13.68 7.17 13.71
CA VAL A 111 14.09 5.83 13.26
C VAL A 111 12.92 5.10 12.58
N ALA A 112 11.70 5.22 13.10
CA ALA A 112 10.51 4.62 12.52
C ALA A 112 10.26 5.09 11.08
N VAL A 113 10.38 6.40 10.83
CA VAL A 113 10.23 6.97 9.47
C VAL A 113 11.34 6.50 8.52
N ILE A 114 12.59 6.48 8.99
CA ILE A 114 13.71 6.00 8.17
C ILE A 114 13.53 4.52 7.79
N VAL A 115 13.23 3.67 8.77
CA VAL A 115 12.99 2.23 8.55
C VAL A 115 11.80 2.03 7.62
N GLY A 116 10.68 2.73 7.85
CA GLY A 116 9.50 2.67 7.00
C GLY A 116 9.81 3.03 5.54
N ASN A 117 10.53 4.13 5.32
CA ASN A 117 10.93 4.57 4.00
C ASN A 117 11.86 3.57 3.30
N VAL A 118 12.85 3.04 4.00
CA VAL A 118 13.79 2.04 3.44
C VAL A 118 13.03 0.79 3.02
N VAL A 119 12.17 0.25 3.89
CA VAL A 119 11.39 -0.95 3.58
C VAL A 119 10.40 -0.70 2.43
N LEU A 120 9.70 0.44 2.43
CA LEU A 120 8.79 0.79 1.33
C LEU A 120 9.55 0.92 0.00
N THR A 121 10.71 1.56 0.00
CA THR A 121 11.55 1.69 -1.20
C THR A 121 12.02 0.32 -1.71
N LEU A 122 12.42 -0.58 -0.82
CA LEU A 122 12.75 -1.96 -1.20
C LEU A 122 11.55 -2.68 -1.82
N PHE A 123 10.36 -2.53 -1.27
CA PHE A 123 9.14 -3.08 -1.84
C PHE A 123 8.84 -2.53 -3.23
N LEU A 124 9.07 -1.23 -3.46
CA LEU A 124 8.89 -0.59 -4.76
C LEU A 124 9.91 -1.08 -5.80
N LEU A 125 11.16 -1.30 -5.41
CA LEU A 125 12.17 -1.85 -6.31
C LEU A 125 11.80 -3.26 -6.80
N VAL A 126 11.21 -4.07 -5.91
CA VAL A 126 10.84 -5.47 -6.21
C VAL A 126 9.48 -5.59 -6.93
N ASN A 127 8.73 -4.50 -7.10
CA ASN A 127 7.42 -4.49 -7.79
C ASN A 127 7.46 -4.94 -9.26
N GLY A 128 8.65 -5.12 -9.85
CA GLY A 128 8.82 -5.55 -11.24
C GLY A 128 8.76 -4.42 -12.27
N PHE A 129 8.69 -3.16 -11.84
CA PHE A 129 8.81 -2.00 -12.73
C PHE A 129 10.27 -1.68 -13.05
N PHE A 130 11.12 -1.57 -12.03
CA PHE A 130 12.55 -1.24 -12.19
C PHE A 130 13.40 -2.48 -12.44
N VAL A 131 13.28 -3.49 -11.61
CA VAL A 131 14.12 -4.69 -11.66
C VAL A 131 13.35 -5.81 -12.35
N ARG A 132 13.74 -6.14 -13.56
CA ARG A 132 13.14 -7.21 -14.38
C ARG A 132 13.62 -8.59 -13.95
N ASN A 133 14.92 -8.71 -13.65
CA ASN A 133 15.55 -9.98 -13.24
C ASN A 133 15.97 -9.85 -11.77
N THR A 134 15.09 -10.20 -10.85
CA THR A 134 15.44 -10.26 -9.43
C THR A 134 16.27 -11.50 -9.16
N PRO A 135 17.45 -11.38 -8.51
CA PRO A 135 18.23 -12.53 -8.06
C PRO A 135 17.38 -13.45 -7.15
N ALA A 136 17.64 -14.75 -7.22
CA ALA A 136 16.85 -15.74 -6.49
C ALA A 136 16.77 -15.48 -4.97
N PHE A 137 17.84 -14.95 -4.37
CA PHE A 137 17.90 -14.64 -2.95
C PHE A 137 17.02 -13.44 -2.51
N VAL A 138 16.57 -12.59 -3.46
CA VAL A 138 15.68 -11.42 -3.18
C VAL A 138 14.25 -11.71 -3.64
N SER A 139 14.05 -12.73 -4.48
CA SER A 139 12.75 -12.99 -5.10
C SER A 139 11.61 -13.30 -4.10
N TRP A 140 11.92 -13.77 -2.89
CA TRP A 140 10.93 -13.98 -1.83
C TRP A 140 10.34 -12.67 -1.28
N ILE A 141 11.10 -11.55 -1.31
CA ILE A 141 10.63 -10.23 -0.86
C ILE A 141 9.43 -9.77 -1.69
N LYS A 142 9.34 -10.18 -2.95
CA LYS A 142 8.22 -9.94 -3.85
C LYS A 142 6.88 -10.37 -3.23
N TYR A 143 6.85 -11.52 -2.57
CA TYR A 143 5.64 -12.05 -1.94
C TYR A 143 5.27 -11.34 -0.64
N LEU A 144 6.22 -10.68 0.01
CA LEU A 144 5.99 -9.86 1.21
C LEU A 144 5.59 -8.42 0.85
N SER A 145 5.88 -8.00 -0.38
CA SER A 145 5.61 -6.64 -0.85
C SER A 145 4.13 -6.43 -1.17
N HIS A 146 3.43 -5.66 -0.34
CA HIS A 146 2.06 -5.22 -0.65
C HIS A 146 2.00 -4.35 -1.92
N GLY A 147 3.08 -3.62 -2.25
CA GLY A 147 3.21 -2.85 -3.47
C GLY A 147 3.17 -3.71 -4.74
N TYR A 148 3.77 -4.90 -4.72
CA TYR A 148 3.74 -5.84 -5.85
C TYR A 148 2.31 -6.26 -6.21
N TYR A 149 1.51 -6.65 -5.23
CA TYR A 149 0.12 -7.07 -5.45
C TYR A 149 -0.76 -5.91 -5.93
N SER A 150 -0.55 -4.71 -5.36
CA SER A 150 -1.27 -3.51 -5.80
C SER A 150 -0.93 -3.14 -7.24
N TYR A 151 0.35 -3.13 -7.59
CA TYR A 151 0.79 -2.83 -8.95
C TYR A 151 0.26 -3.84 -9.97
N LYS A 152 0.26 -5.12 -9.62
CA LYS A 152 -0.33 -6.19 -10.43
C LYS A 152 -1.83 -5.98 -10.68
N LEU A 153 -2.58 -5.59 -9.64
CA LEU A 153 -4.01 -5.28 -9.74
C LEU A 153 -4.26 -4.04 -10.60
N LEU A 154 -3.46 -2.99 -10.45
CA LEU A 154 -3.56 -1.78 -11.25
C LEU A 154 -3.29 -2.06 -12.74
N LEU A 155 -2.27 -2.87 -13.05
CA LEU A 155 -2.02 -3.30 -14.42
C LEU A 155 -3.19 -4.10 -14.98
N GLY A 156 -3.71 -5.05 -14.23
CA GLY A 156 -4.84 -5.87 -14.66
C GLY A 156 -6.19 -5.13 -14.68
N SER A 157 -6.31 -3.95 -14.06
CA SER A 157 -7.49 -3.09 -14.21
C SER A 157 -7.50 -2.34 -15.54
N GLN A 158 -6.31 -1.95 -16.04
CA GLN A 158 -6.16 -1.12 -17.23
C GLN A 158 -5.89 -1.93 -18.51
N PHE A 159 -5.22 -3.06 -18.39
CA PHE A 159 -4.79 -3.86 -19.54
C PHE A 159 -5.46 -5.24 -19.53
N ASN A 160 -6.06 -5.58 -20.69
CA ASN A 160 -6.57 -6.92 -20.95
C ASN A 160 -5.59 -7.68 -21.84
N GLY A 161 -5.61 -9.01 -21.77
CA GLY A 161 -4.73 -9.86 -22.58
C GLY A 161 -4.90 -9.70 -24.11
N TYR A 162 -6.00 -9.09 -24.55
CA TYR A 162 -6.31 -8.84 -25.97
C TYR A 162 -5.87 -7.45 -26.45
N ASP A 163 -5.43 -6.56 -25.53
CA ASP A 163 -5.00 -5.22 -25.90
C ASP A 163 -3.69 -5.30 -26.73
N THR A 164 -3.56 -4.41 -27.72
CA THR A 164 -2.37 -4.29 -28.58
C THR A 164 -1.77 -2.89 -28.44
N TYR A 165 -0.46 -2.78 -28.65
CA TYR A 165 0.25 -1.50 -28.71
C TYR A 165 1.18 -1.46 -29.94
N HIS A 166 1.48 -0.27 -30.42
CA HIS A 166 2.44 -0.08 -31.51
C HIS A 166 3.87 -0.22 -30.97
N CYS A 167 4.59 -1.24 -31.42
CA CYS A 167 5.98 -1.52 -31.04
C CYS A 167 6.99 -1.18 -32.15
N GLY A 168 6.51 -0.68 -33.31
CA GLY A 168 7.33 -0.21 -34.43
C GLY A 168 6.47 0.40 -35.53
N PRO A 169 7.07 1.01 -36.56
CA PRO A 169 6.31 1.50 -37.71
C PRO A 169 5.58 0.31 -38.37
N ASN A 170 4.26 0.34 -38.32
CA ASN A 170 3.34 -0.69 -38.86
C ASN A 170 3.34 -2.06 -38.16
N VAL A 171 3.89 -2.18 -36.94
CA VAL A 171 3.88 -3.45 -36.18
C VAL A 171 3.07 -3.27 -34.92
N THR A 172 2.04 -4.09 -34.72
CA THR A 172 1.25 -4.17 -33.48
C THR A 172 1.68 -5.37 -32.66
N CYS A 173 2.02 -5.13 -31.40
CA CYS A 173 2.39 -6.17 -30.44
C CYS A 173 1.28 -6.35 -29.41
N SER A 174 1.11 -7.57 -28.91
CA SER A 174 0.21 -7.81 -27.77
C SER A 174 0.79 -7.20 -26.49
N VAL A 175 -0.08 -6.56 -25.70
CA VAL A 175 0.28 -5.95 -24.40
C VAL A 175 0.88 -6.97 -23.43
N VAL A 176 0.52 -8.25 -23.54
CA VAL A 176 1.09 -9.34 -22.72
C VAL A 176 2.61 -9.46 -22.93
N ASN A 177 3.12 -9.12 -24.12
CA ASN A 177 4.54 -9.15 -24.44
C ASN A 177 5.30 -7.90 -23.96
N TYR A 178 4.58 -6.89 -23.41
CA TYR A 178 5.25 -5.73 -22.83
C TYR A 178 6.12 -6.16 -21.64
N PRO A 179 7.41 -5.78 -21.58
CA PRO A 179 8.38 -6.36 -20.65
C PRO A 179 7.94 -6.39 -19.19
N THR A 180 7.35 -5.29 -18.70
CA THR A 180 6.86 -5.20 -17.31
C THR A 180 5.63 -6.09 -17.07
N ILE A 181 4.69 -6.14 -18.03
CA ILE A 181 3.46 -6.92 -17.92
C ILE A 181 3.77 -8.41 -17.99
N LYS A 182 4.70 -8.81 -18.85
CA LYS A 182 5.19 -10.19 -18.96
C LYS A 182 5.83 -10.67 -17.65
N HIS A 183 6.55 -9.78 -16.95
CA HIS A 183 7.24 -10.12 -15.71
C HIS A 183 6.28 -10.17 -14.50
N VAL A 184 5.39 -9.20 -14.36
CA VAL A 184 4.45 -9.11 -13.24
C VAL A 184 3.27 -10.07 -13.41
N GLY A 185 2.81 -10.27 -14.65
CA GLY A 185 1.60 -11.03 -15.00
C GLY A 185 0.32 -10.27 -14.63
N ILE A 186 -0.72 -10.46 -15.41
CA ILE A 186 -2.05 -9.87 -15.15
C ILE A 186 -3.06 -10.92 -14.67
N ASP A 187 -2.63 -12.19 -14.56
CA ASP A 187 -3.47 -13.32 -14.15
C ASP A 187 -3.68 -13.38 -12.64
N LYS A 188 -4.71 -14.13 -12.21
CA LYS A 188 -5.00 -14.42 -10.79
C LYS A 188 -5.18 -13.16 -9.94
N GLN A 189 -5.95 -12.18 -10.43
CA GLN A 189 -6.20 -10.91 -9.71
C GLN A 189 -6.89 -11.14 -8.35
N GLY A 190 -7.82 -12.11 -8.25
CA GLY A 190 -8.50 -12.43 -7.01
C GLY A 190 -7.53 -12.84 -5.88
N LEU A 191 -6.47 -13.59 -6.21
CA LEU A 191 -5.44 -13.96 -5.24
C LEU A 191 -4.65 -12.74 -4.75
N SER A 192 -4.40 -11.77 -5.63
CA SER A 192 -3.73 -10.52 -5.24
C SER A 192 -4.58 -9.66 -4.32
N VAL A 193 -5.90 -9.62 -4.52
CA VAL A 193 -6.84 -8.95 -3.60
C VAL A 193 -6.84 -9.66 -2.25
N ALA A 194 -6.94 -10.99 -2.23
CA ALA A 194 -6.91 -11.76 -1.00
C ALA A 194 -5.61 -11.56 -0.21
N ALA A 195 -4.45 -11.49 -0.91
CA ALA A 195 -3.17 -11.20 -0.29
C ALA A 195 -3.14 -9.80 0.35
N LEU A 196 -3.65 -8.76 -0.33
CA LEU A 196 -3.73 -7.41 0.24
C LEU A 196 -4.64 -7.34 1.47
N VAL A 197 -5.79 -8.01 1.44
CA VAL A 197 -6.70 -8.08 2.59
C VAL A 197 -6.05 -8.83 3.76
N ALA A 198 -5.36 -9.93 3.49
CA ALA A 198 -4.62 -10.66 4.52
C ALA A 198 -3.50 -9.80 5.15
N MET A 199 -2.77 -9.03 4.33
CA MET A 199 -1.75 -8.10 4.80
C MET A 199 -2.35 -6.94 5.61
N LEU A 200 -3.52 -6.41 5.20
CA LEU A 200 -4.23 -5.37 5.95
C LEU A 200 -4.55 -5.84 7.38
N VAL A 201 -5.12 -7.02 7.51
CA VAL A 201 -5.43 -7.61 8.83
C VAL A 201 -4.13 -7.90 9.60
N GLY A 202 -3.13 -8.49 8.94
CA GLY A 202 -1.85 -8.83 9.56
C GLY A 202 -1.13 -7.62 10.15
N TYR A 203 -1.01 -6.52 9.41
CA TYR A 203 -0.36 -5.30 9.90
C TYR A 203 -1.11 -4.66 11.08
N ARG A 204 -2.45 -4.67 11.06
CA ARG A 204 -3.26 -4.18 12.18
C ARG A 204 -3.11 -5.05 13.44
N LEU A 205 -3.01 -6.37 13.28
CA LEU A 205 -2.72 -7.27 14.39
C LEU A 205 -1.33 -7.04 14.96
N ILE A 206 -0.31 -6.86 14.11
CA ILE A 206 1.05 -6.54 14.55
C ILE A 206 1.06 -5.23 15.35
N ALA A 207 0.40 -4.18 14.86
CA ALA A 207 0.28 -2.91 15.55
C ALA A 207 -0.39 -3.09 16.95
N TYR A 208 -1.48 -3.85 17.01
CA TYR A 208 -2.17 -4.14 18.27
C TYR A 208 -1.27 -4.87 19.28
N PHE A 209 -0.58 -5.93 18.86
CA PHE A 209 0.31 -6.69 19.73
C PHE A 209 1.51 -5.87 20.17
N ALA A 210 2.13 -5.09 19.27
CA ALA A 210 3.24 -4.22 19.58
C ALA A 210 2.88 -3.18 20.65
N LEU A 211 1.73 -2.53 20.53
CA LEU A 211 1.21 -1.59 21.55
C LEU A 211 0.90 -2.30 22.87
N ARG A 212 0.33 -3.49 22.82
CA ARG A 212 0.03 -4.27 24.03
C ARG A 212 1.26 -4.63 24.82
N ILE A 213 2.35 -4.97 24.14
CA ILE A 213 3.64 -5.31 24.76
C ILE A 213 4.33 -4.02 25.25
N GLY A 214 4.43 -3.00 24.40
CA GLY A 214 5.11 -1.74 24.73
C GLY A 214 4.48 -0.99 25.91
N THR A 215 3.17 -1.15 26.14
CA THR A 215 2.48 -0.54 27.28
C THR A 215 2.51 -1.39 28.57
N LYS A 216 3.02 -2.63 28.53
CA LYS A 216 3.24 -3.47 29.73
C LYS A 216 4.63 -3.29 30.33
N LEU A 217 5.59 -2.78 29.56
CA LEU A 217 7.00 -2.66 29.95
C LEU A 217 7.35 -1.30 30.62
N ASN A 218 6.38 -0.42 30.77
CA ASN A 218 6.45 0.82 31.55
C ASN A 218 5.33 0.83 32.58
#